data_7b5bf793ff69ac6779c41aa7765cafd1
#
_entry.id   7b5bf793ff69ac6779c41aa7765cafd1
#
_cell.length_a   1.000
_cell.length_b   1.000
_cell.length_c   1.000
_cell.angle_alpha   90.00
_cell.angle_beta   90.00
_cell.angle_gamma   90.00
#
_symmetry.space_group_name_H-M   'P 1'
#
loop_
_entity.id
_entity.type
_entity.pdbx_description
1 polymer ?
#
loop_
_entity_poly.entity_id
_entity_poly.type
_entity_poly.pdbx_seq_one_letter_code
_entity_poly.pdbx_strand_id
1 'polypeptide(L)'
;MPGVDRERRTIPVPLPEGLPAGPRALLVLEEPASAPAAVAALDPVDGTLRLRVSEPAGGRVSVLVLVPVVDATALWLPGSDRDQSGLPPSWADDLAFSPFAGAPLGSLIGRNDRPVVTFGARAQGGRLRMRAGMVEETAELLVAFTADLSAGGLEVVLDLARDDFGAAVGRVRDAVGLRRPAVAAENHRPVLCTWYSFHQALDQDRLLAQARTAASMGFGTVIIDDGWQTSDNDRGYGSCGDWRVEPSKIADGAALVSELAGLGLRTLFWVGTPFLGYRSAAYAERGLPTLYDEPAMEAAVLDPRSRRVRGHLVERLTALLRDTGAAGLKIDFLERFGVDDPAASPEDCGGESVVRAALALLDDLHASASAVRPEPMIEFREPYWSPETLRRTTMMRVADCPLSPVRNRVGIVDLRLATAGVAVHSDPIMWAAADTPERVAQHLHSSLFGVPQVSIALDGQSPEQSATLRTWMRFWTEHRDVLLHGRLRVVGIASDYAAVEAARDDVVITAQYAPVISDAPAHASTWIVVNAHEQEILLRSAAPRPARYSIVDCTGTTVDEGEQVLDGLTAFAVPAGGVLRLTFRER
;
A
#
# COMPACT_ATOMS: atom_id res chain seq x y z
N MET A 1 11.07 31.67 -25.03
CA MET A 1 10.09 32.76 -25.01
C MET A 1 10.18 33.45 -23.66
N PRO A 2 10.27 34.77 -23.56
CA PRO A 2 10.42 35.48 -22.29
C PRO A 2 9.15 35.30 -21.47
N GLY A 3 9.33 35.16 -20.13
CA GLY A 3 8.27 34.89 -19.18
C GLY A 3 7.21 35.96 -19.18
N VAL A 4 5.98 35.55 -19.40
CA VAL A 4 4.80 36.37 -19.04
C VAL A 4 4.76 36.39 -17.54
N ASP A 5 4.96 37.58 -16.97
CA ASP A 5 4.75 37.87 -15.54
C ASP A 5 3.28 37.57 -15.23
N ARG A 6 3.00 36.41 -14.62
CA ARG A 6 1.66 36.02 -14.22
C ARG A 6 1.38 36.69 -12.87
N GLU A 7 0.45 37.63 -12.81
CA GLU A 7 0.01 38.21 -11.53
C GLU A 7 -0.58 37.09 -10.66
N ARG A 8 -0.01 36.90 -9.47
CA ARG A 8 -0.53 35.97 -8.47
C ARG A 8 -1.44 36.76 -7.51
N ARG A 9 -2.69 36.36 -7.45
CA ARG A 9 -3.63 36.92 -6.48
C ARG A 9 -3.74 35.99 -5.27
N THR A 10 -3.41 36.52 -4.08
CA THR A 10 -3.52 35.79 -2.81
C THR A 10 -4.75 36.23 -2.05
N ILE A 11 -5.62 35.32 -1.66
CA ILE A 11 -6.85 35.56 -0.93
C ILE A 11 -6.77 34.84 0.41
N PRO A 12 -6.81 35.52 1.57
CA PRO A 12 -6.92 34.85 2.86
C PRO A 12 -8.24 34.10 2.95
N VAL A 13 -8.16 32.85 3.45
CA VAL A 13 -9.35 32.05 3.76
C VAL A 13 -9.63 32.20 5.25
N PRO A 14 -10.78 32.75 5.65
CA PRO A 14 -11.10 32.84 7.07
C PRO A 14 -11.27 31.47 7.68
N LEU A 15 -10.54 31.21 8.77
CA LEU A 15 -10.70 29.98 9.56
C LEU A 15 -11.79 30.19 10.62
N PRO A 16 -12.52 29.16 11.06
CA PRO A 16 -13.49 29.24 12.12
C PRO A 16 -12.90 29.83 13.42
N GLU A 17 -13.68 30.61 14.14
CA GLU A 17 -13.29 31.10 15.47
C GLU A 17 -13.15 29.93 16.47
N GLY A 18 -12.18 30.01 17.38
CA GLY A 18 -11.97 29.00 18.43
C GLY A 18 -11.00 27.88 18.07
N LEU A 19 -10.37 27.90 16.90
CA LEU A 19 -9.25 26.99 16.61
C LEU A 19 -8.04 27.32 17.50
N PRO A 20 -7.22 26.30 17.89
CA PRO A 20 -5.96 26.55 18.56
C PRO A 20 -5.15 27.58 17.77
N ALA A 21 -4.55 28.55 18.44
CA ALA A 21 -3.82 29.64 17.79
C ALA A 21 -2.85 29.07 16.74
N GLY A 22 -3.11 29.42 15.46
CA GLY A 22 -2.10 29.17 14.56
C GLY A 22 -2.31 28.93 13.09
N PRO A 23 -3.11 27.99 12.57
CA PRO A 23 -3.08 27.74 11.14
C PRO A 23 -3.65 28.91 10.34
N ARG A 24 -2.99 29.21 9.22
CA ARG A 24 -3.46 30.20 8.24
C ARG A 24 -3.70 29.48 6.92
N ALA A 25 -4.79 29.74 6.25
CA ALA A 25 -5.04 29.22 4.92
C ALA A 25 -5.07 30.38 3.91
N LEU A 26 -4.38 30.23 2.81
CA LEU A 26 -4.29 31.17 1.71
C LEU A 26 -4.67 30.47 0.41
N LEU A 27 -5.52 31.09 -0.38
CA LEU A 27 -5.80 30.68 -1.74
C LEU A 27 -4.95 31.52 -2.70
N VAL A 28 -4.18 30.87 -3.56
CA VAL A 28 -3.40 31.53 -4.61
C VAL A 28 -3.96 31.14 -5.97
N LEU A 29 -4.39 32.14 -6.74
CA LEU A 29 -4.86 31.98 -8.10
C LEU A 29 -3.70 32.32 -9.06
N GLU A 30 -3.38 31.42 -9.99
CA GLU A 30 -2.43 31.66 -11.08
C GLU A 30 -3.22 31.88 -12.36
N GLU A 31 -3.06 33.07 -12.95
CA GLU A 31 -3.84 33.66 -14.05
C GLU A 31 -4.05 32.82 -15.34
N PRO A 32 -5.10 33.21 -16.15
CA PRO A 32 -6.03 34.32 -15.96
C PRO A 32 -7.37 33.87 -15.40
N ALA A 33 -7.57 34.05 -14.12
CA ALA A 33 -8.85 33.81 -13.51
C ALA A 33 -9.74 35.06 -13.68
N SER A 34 -10.72 34.97 -14.58
CA SER A 34 -11.85 35.89 -14.57
C SER A 34 -12.70 35.58 -13.34
N ALA A 35 -12.65 36.44 -12.33
CA ALA A 35 -13.40 36.40 -11.10
C ALA A 35 -13.48 35.03 -10.35
N PRO A 36 -12.93 34.89 -9.15
CA PRO A 36 -12.96 33.63 -8.43
C PRO A 36 -14.39 33.23 -8.13
N ALA A 37 -14.78 32.06 -8.61
CA ALA A 37 -15.96 31.39 -8.08
C ALA A 37 -15.67 30.98 -6.64
N ALA A 38 -16.62 31.26 -5.78
CA ALA A 38 -16.56 31.22 -4.33
C ALA A 38 -15.65 30.12 -3.76
N VAL A 39 -14.69 30.53 -2.94
CA VAL A 39 -14.12 29.65 -1.92
C VAL A 39 -15.27 29.25 -1.01
N ALA A 40 -15.72 28.02 -1.09
CA ALA A 40 -16.75 27.51 -0.21
C ALA A 40 -16.18 27.40 1.21
N ALA A 41 -17.04 27.70 2.17
CA ALA A 41 -16.72 27.77 3.59
C ALA A 41 -15.94 26.53 4.08
N LEU A 42 -15.05 26.77 5.05
CA LEU A 42 -14.48 25.76 5.91
C LEU A 42 -15.59 25.23 6.83
N ASP A 43 -16.14 24.09 6.47
CA ASP A 43 -17.11 23.41 7.32
C ASP A 43 -16.38 22.42 8.23
N PRO A 44 -16.51 22.50 9.55
CA PRO A 44 -16.10 21.45 10.44
C PRO A 44 -17.04 20.25 10.23
N VAL A 45 -16.51 19.17 9.66
CA VAL A 45 -17.27 17.94 9.43
C VAL A 45 -16.49 16.79 10.09
N ASP A 46 -17.10 16.09 11.01
CA ASP A 46 -16.52 14.90 11.68
C ASP A 46 -15.13 15.14 12.31
N GLY A 47 -14.91 16.34 12.90
CA GLY A 47 -13.64 16.72 13.51
C GLY A 47 -12.55 17.17 12.54
N THR A 48 -12.85 17.27 11.24
CA THR A 48 -11.96 17.82 10.21
C THR A 48 -12.43 19.18 9.70
N LEU A 49 -11.48 19.99 9.21
CA LEU A 49 -11.78 21.19 8.44
C LEU A 49 -11.70 20.88 6.95
N ARG A 50 -12.72 21.23 6.18
CA ARG A 50 -12.77 20.99 4.74
C ARG A 50 -12.86 22.29 3.97
N LEU A 51 -11.85 22.54 3.14
CA LEU A 51 -11.82 23.67 2.21
C LEU A 51 -12.11 23.15 0.79
N ARG A 52 -13.17 23.64 0.17
CA ARG A 52 -13.52 23.32 -1.22
C ARG A 52 -13.30 24.54 -2.10
N VAL A 53 -12.61 24.31 -3.21
CA VAL A 53 -12.35 25.32 -4.23
C VAL A 53 -12.89 24.81 -5.56
N SER A 54 -13.68 25.63 -6.23
CA SER A 54 -14.18 25.35 -7.57
C SER A 54 -14.13 26.62 -8.41
N GLU A 55 -13.75 26.47 -9.67
CA GLU A 55 -13.75 27.56 -10.63
C GLU A 55 -14.40 27.09 -11.93
N PRO A 56 -15.59 27.64 -12.30
CA PRO A 56 -16.31 27.23 -13.50
C PRO A 56 -15.59 27.51 -14.81
N ALA A 57 -14.71 28.53 -14.84
CA ALA A 57 -13.94 28.91 -16.02
C ALA A 57 -12.71 28.04 -16.26
N GLY A 58 -12.37 27.17 -15.30
CA GLY A 58 -11.09 26.44 -15.28
C GLY A 58 -9.93 27.36 -14.91
N GLY A 59 -8.85 26.76 -14.42
CA GLY A 59 -7.65 27.51 -14.07
C GLY A 59 -6.78 26.71 -13.09
N ARG A 60 -5.55 27.16 -12.89
CA ARG A 60 -4.64 26.57 -11.91
C ARG A 60 -4.80 27.26 -10.58
N VAL A 61 -5.05 26.47 -9.54
CA VAL A 61 -5.28 26.95 -8.18
C VAL A 61 -4.32 26.28 -7.21
N SER A 62 -3.76 27.06 -6.29
CA SER A 62 -3.00 26.55 -5.16
C SER A 62 -3.68 26.93 -3.85
N VAL A 63 -3.89 25.95 -2.99
CA VAL A 63 -4.29 26.14 -1.59
C VAL A 63 -3.06 25.97 -0.73
N LEU A 64 -2.69 27.02 0.00
CA LEU A 64 -1.57 27.04 0.92
C LEU A 64 -2.10 26.99 2.35
N VAL A 65 -1.59 26.07 3.14
CA VAL A 65 -1.85 25.97 4.58
C VAL A 65 -0.53 26.19 5.30
N LEU A 66 -0.51 27.14 6.22
CA LEU A 66 0.64 27.43 7.07
C LEU A 66 0.27 27.10 8.51
N VAL A 67 1.08 26.27 9.13
CA VAL A 67 0.85 25.81 10.51
C VAL A 67 2.08 26.13 11.35
N PRO A 68 1.95 26.88 12.47
CA PRO A 68 3.07 27.12 13.36
C PRO A 68 3.69 25.81 13.85
N VAL A 69 5.00 25.72 13.79
CA VAL A 69 5.74 24.54 14.20
C VAL A 69 6.24 24.72 15.61
N VAL A 70 5.67 23.92 16.51
CA VAL A 70 6.12 23.82 17.90
C VAL A 70 6.31 22.32 18.19
N ASP A 71 7.51 21.94 18.60
CA ASP A 71 7.84 20.56 18.98
C ASP A 71 7.70 19.51 17.85
N ALA A 72 7.72 19.92 16.57
CA ALA A 72 7.68 18.97 15.44
C ALA A 72 8.99 18.18 15.34
N THR A 73 8.86 16.88 15.03
CA THR A 73 9.98 15.94 14.93
C THR A 73 10.13 15.32 13.55
N ALA A 74 9.02 15.16 12.81
CA ALA A 74 9.02 14.53 11.49
C ALA A 74 7.82 14.98 10.64
N LEU A 75 7.96 14.82 9.34
CA LEU A 75 6.86 14.91 8.38
C LEU A 75 6.57 13.52 7.84
N TRP A 76 5.45 12.93 8.25
CA TRP A 76 4.98 11.65 7.73
C TRP A 76 4.27 11.85 6.40
N LEU A 77 4.76 11.15 5.38
CA LEU A 77 4.15 11.04 4.06
C LEU A 77 4.15 9.56 3.67
N PRO A 78 3.00 8.89 3.49
CA PRO A 78 2.95 7.46 3.25
C PRO A 78 3.64 7.06 1.93
N GLY A 79 4.39 5.97 1.99
CA GLY A 79 5.13 5.38 0.89
C GLY A 79 6.45 4.78 1.37
N SER A 80 6.72 3.54 1.01
CA SER A 80 7.88 2.78 1.47
C SER A 80 9.24 3.34 1.02
N ASP A 81 9.24 4.23 0.04
CA ASP A 81 10.41 4.91 -0.54
C ASP A 81 10.69 6.29 0.07
N ARG A 82 9.85 6.76 1.00
CA ARG A 82 9.95 8.10 1.58
C ARG A 82 10.69 8.11 2.92
N ASP A 83 11.60 9.06 3.08
CA ASP A 83 12.23 9.33 4.37
C ASP A 83 11.27 10.14 5.24
N GLN A 84 10.90 9.56 6.38
CA GLN A 84 10.00 10.16 7.37
C GLN A 84 10.75 10.74 8.58
N SER A 85 12.08 10.70 8.56
CA SER A 85 12.91 11.07 9.71
C SER A 85 13.20 12.57 9.83
N GLY A 86 12.76 13.39 8.88
CA GLY A 86 13.15 14.79 8.80
C GLY A 86 12.00 15.77 8.59
N LEU A 87 12.37 17.04 8.59
CA LEU A 87 11.51 18.17 8.25
C LEU A 87 12.10 18.82 7.00
N PRO A 88 11.55 18.58 5.80
CA PRO A 88 12.06 19.16 4.57
C PRO A 88 11.86 20.68 4.55
N PRO A 89 12.70 21.43 3.82
CA PRO A 89 12.50 22.87 3.64
C PRO A 89 11.31 23.15 2.71
N SER A 90 10.72 24.35 2.82
CA SER A 90 9.57 24.77 2.00
C SER A 90 9.87 24.89 0.49
N TRP A 91 11.13 24.90 0.11
CA TRP A 91 11.60 24.96 -1.27
C TRP A 91 11.96 23.58 -1.84
N ALA A 92 11.71 22.47 -1.10
CA ALA A 92 11.82 21.12 -1.64
C ALA A 92 10.89 20.91 -2.85
N ASP A 93 11.20 19.92 -3.67
CA ASP A 93 10.46 19.63 -4.89
C ASP A 93 8.98 19.27 -4.62
N ASP A 94 8.13 19.64 -5.56
CA ASP A 94 6.72 19.26 -5.53
C ASP A 94 6.58 17.73 -5.73
N LEU A 95 5.76 17.13 -4.90
CA LEU A 95 5.30 15.75 -5.08
C LEU A 95 4.11 15.75 -6.05
N ALA A 96 4.21 14.96 -7.11
CA ALA A 96 3.14 14.80 -8.08
C ALA A 96 2.27 13.59 -7.73
N PHE A 97 0.97 13.78 -7.69
CA PHE A 97 -0.02 12.75 -7.45
C PHE A 97 -0.97 12.58 -8.64
N SER A 98 -1.35 11.36 -8.91
CA SER A 98 -2.34 10.99 -9.91
C SER A 98 -3.04 9.71 -9.44
N PRO A 99 -4.10 9.26 -10.11
CA PRO A 99 -4.69 7.95 -9.78
C PRO A 99 -3.68 6.80 -9.71
N PHE A 100 -2.59 6.90 -10.46
CA PHE A 100 -1.54 5.86 -10.52
C PHE A 100 -0.24 6.24 -9.79
N ALA A 101 -0.27 7.29 -8.98
CA ALA A 101 0.91 7.80 -8.25
C ALA A 101 0.59 8.20 -6.80
N GLY A 102 -0.33 7.50 -6.16
CA GLY A 102 -0.71 7.72 -4.77
C GLY A 102 -1.70 8.87 -4.56
N ALA A 103 -1.96 9.17 -3.30
CA ALA A 103 -2.83 10.27 -2.89
C ALA A 103 -2.08 11.24 -1.97
N PRO A 104 -2.36 12.56 -2.04
CA PRO A 104 -1.76 13.56 -1.19
C PRO A 104 -2.34 13.46 0.23
N LEU A 105 -1.64 12.74 1.09
CA LEU A 105 -1.95 12.53 2.49
C LEU A 105 -0.67 12.70 3.28
N GLY A 106 -0.73 13.35 4.46
CA GLY A 106 0.44 13.51 5.32
C GLY A 106 0.09 14.01 6.69
N SER A 107 1.09 14.01 7.58
CA SER A 107 0.96 14.51 8.94
C SER A 107 2.27 15.10 9.44
N LEU A 108 2.22 16.27 10.05
CA LEU A 108 3.32 16.81 10.84
C LEU A 108 3.27 16.15 12.22
N ILE A 109 4.33 15.48 12.58
CA ILE A 109 4.44 14.71 13.81
C ILE A 109 5.22 15.50 14.86
N GLY A 110 4.66 15.61 16.04
CA GLY A 110 5.29 16.20 17.21
C GLY A 110 5.81 15.14 18.18
N ARG A 111 6.15 15.56 19.40
CA ARG A 111 6.64 14.68 20.45
C ARG A 111 5.66 13.54 20.76
N ASN A 112 6.21 12.36 21.09
CA ASN A 112 5.46 11.16 21.42
C ASN A 112 4.52 10.70 20.31
N ASP A 113 4.95 10.86 19.04
CA ASP A 113 4.20 10.47 17.85
C ASP A 113 2.79 11.08 17.74
N ARG A 114 2.57 12.27 18.36
CA ARG A 114 1.30 12.98 18.27
C ARG A 114 1.25 13.85 17.03
N PRO A 115 0.15 13.83 16.27
CA PRO A 115 0.02 14.72 15.12
C PRO A 115 -0.13 16.18 15.57
N VAL A 116 0.60 17.07 14.90
CA VAL A 116 0.40 18.53 15.03
C VAL A 116 -0.71 18.97 14.09
N VAL A 117 -0.67 18.49 12.86
CA VAL A 117 -1.70 18.60 11.84
C VAL A 117 -1.61 17.37 10.93
N THR A 118 -2.76 16.81 10.59
CA THR A 118 -2.87 15.80 9.52
C THR A 118 -3.64 16.44 8.37
N PHE A 119 -3.20 16.22 7.15
CA PHE A 119 -3.73 16.88 5.97
C PHE A 119 -3.86 15.92 4.80
N GLY A 120 -4.78 16.25 3.91
CA GLY A 120 -4.93 15.53 2.64
C GLY A 120 -5.72 16.35 1.65
N ALA A 121 -5.69 15.95 0.38
CA ALA A 121 -6.45 16.63 -0.65
C ALA A 121 -6.98 15.66 -1.71
N ARG A 122 -8.01 16.11 -2.43
CA ARG A 122 -8.58 15.42 -3.57
C ARG A 122 -8.90 16.42 -4.67
N ALA A 123 -8.44 16.16 -5.89
CA ALA A 123 -8.78 16.93 -7.09
C ALA A 123 -9.67 16.10 -8.02
N GLN A 124 -10.77 16.69 -8.53
CA GLN A 124 -11.66 16.06 -9.49
C GLN A 124 -11.03 16.09 -10.88
N GLY A 125 -10.10 15.50 -11.24
CA GLY A 125 -9.36 15.49 -12.51
C GLY A 125 -8.12 14.63 -12.42
N GLY A 126 -7.84 14.17 -11.20
CA GLY A 126 -6.90 13.12 -10.92
C GLY A 126 -5.43 13.57 -10.86
N ARG A 127 -5.09 14.81 -11.16
CA ARG A 127 -3.71 15.30 -11.01
C ARG A 127 -3.64 16.41 -9.97
N LEU A 128 -2.69 16.25 -9.04
CA LEU A 128 -2.45 17.20 -7.98
C LEU A 128 -0.95 17.24 -7.68
N ARG A 129 -0.45 18.42 -7.38
CA ARG A 129 0.89 18.60 -6.81
C ARG A 129 0.76 19.02 -5.35
N MET A 130 1.63 18.48 -4.52
CA MET A 130 1.75 18.88 -3.12
C MET A 130 3.19 19.24 -2.81
N ARG A 131 3.35 20.33 -2.08
CA ARG A 131 4.62 20.67 -1.44
C ARG A 131 4.39 20.77 0.05
N ALA A 132 5.25 20.14 0.84
CA ALA A 132 5.19 20.27 2.29
C ALA A 132 6.60 20.47 2.83
N GLY A 133 6.81 21.54 3.61
CA GLY A 133 8.12 21.84 4.16
C GLY A 133 8.15 23.07 5.04
N MET A 134 9.26 23.27 5.72
CA MET A 134 9.46 24.31 6.71
C MET A 134 9.77 25.65 6.06
N VAL A 135 9.03 26.69 6.47
CA VAL A 135 9.34 28.10 6.20
C VAL A 135 10.15 28.60 7.40
N GLU A 136 11.45 28.69 7.22
CA GLU A 136 12.41 28.98 8.30
C GLU A 136 12.20 30.37 8.88
N GLU A 137 11.86 31.36 8.03
CA GLU A 137 11.68 32.77 8.42
C GLU A 137 10.51 33.01 9.36
N THR A 138 9.48 32.15 9.28
CA THR A 138 8.26 32.31 10.09
C THR A 138 8.04 31.16 11.08
N ALA A 139 8.93 30.14 11.09
CA ALA A 139 8.80 28.92 11.88
C ALA A 139 7.44 28.23 11.66
N GLU A 140 7.03 28.11 10.40
CA GLU A 140 5.77 27.46 10.00
C GLU A 140 6.03 26.29 9.06
N LEU A 141 5.18 25.26 9.10
CA LEU A 141 5.06 24.29 8.03
C LEU A 141 4.15 24.87 6.95
N LEU A 142 4.65 24.96 5.74
CA LEU A 142 3.85 25.18 4.54
C LEU A 142 3.39 23.83 3.98
N VAL A 143 2.09 23.66 3.75
CA VAL A 143 1.53 22.63 2.89
C VAL A 143 0.79 23.31 1.75
N ALA A 144 1.23 23.10 0.53
CA ALA A 144 0.64 23.67 -0.67
C ALA A 144 0.08 22.56 -1.56
N PHE A 145 -1.19 22.68 -1.93
CA PHE A 145 -1.86 21.80 -2.88
C PHE A 145 -2.19 22.57 -4.15
N THR A 146 -1.67 22.12 -5.29
CA THR A 146 -1.88 22.78 -6.58
C THR A 146 -2.58 21.84 -7.54
N ALA A 147 -3.70 22.27 -8.10
CA ALA A 147 -4.48 21.52 -9.09
C ALA A 147 -4.93 22.40 -10.24
N ASP A 148 -5.16 21.78 -11.39
CA ASP A 148 -5.85 22.37 -12.54
C ASP A 148 -7.37 22.08 -12.38
N LEU A 149 -8.17 23.13 -12.25
CA LEU A 149 -9.62 23.01 -12.01
C LEU A 149 -10.44 22.87 -13.30
N SER A 150 -9.81 22.79 -14.48
CA SER A 150 -10.51 22.56 -15.75
C SER A 150 -11.36 21.29 -15.75
N ALA A 151 -11.03 20.33 -14.88
CA ALA A 151 -11.70 19.04 -14.73
C ALA A 151 -12.58 18.92 -13.45
N GLY A 152 -12.76 20.00 -12.67
CA GLY A 152 -13.56 19.97 -11.44
C GLY A 152 -12.91 20.70 -10.25
N GLY A 153 -13.38 20.43 -9.01
CA GLY A 153 -12.94 21.12 -7.80
C GLY A 153 -11.71 20.50 -7.13
N LEU A 154 -11.08 21.28 -6.25
CA LEU A 154 -10.07 20.86 -5.28
C LEU A 154 -10.70 20.87 -3.88
N GLU A 155 -10.59 19.78 -3.15
CA GLU A 155 -10.96 19.68 -1.74
C GLU A 155 -9.69 19.41 -0.91
N VAL A 156 -9.45 20.26 0.08
CA VAL A 156 -8.36 20.11 1.06
C VAL A 156 -8.98 19.82 2.42
N VAL A 157 -8.44 18.85 3.12
CA VAL A 157 -8.91 18.39 4.44
C VAL A 157 -7.78 18.52 5.44
N LEU A 158 -8.10 19.08 6.61
CA LEU A 158 -7.17 19.26 7.73
C LEU A 158 -7.76 18.67 9.01
N ASP A 159 -6.95 17.96 9.77
CA ASP A 159 -7.25 17.53 11.12
C ASP A 159 -6.29 18.21 12.10
N LEU A 160 -6.84 18.88 13.10
CA LEU A 160 -6.10 19.65 14.11
C LEU A 160 -6.32 19.12 15.54
N ALA A 161 -6.91 17.93 15.68
CA ALA A 161 -7.33 17.42 17.00
C ALA A 161 -6.16 17.08 17.93
N ARG A 162 -4.96 16.83 17.40
CA ARG A 162 -3.73 16.50 18.18
C ARG A 162 -3.92 15.30 19.12
N ASP A 163 -4.77 14.35 18.75
CA ASP A 163 -5.08 13.16 19.53
C ASP A 163 -4.22 11.95 19.11
N ASP A 164 -4.83 10.80 18.82
CA ASP A 164 -4.14 9.60 18.34
C ASP A 164 -3.80 9.75 16.85
N PHE A 165 -2.56 9.45 16.48
CA PHE A 165 -2.07 9.58 15.10
C PHE A 165 -2.90 8.75 14.11
N GLY A 166 -3.17 7.47 14.43
CA GLY A 166 -3.96 6.60 13.56
C GLY A 166 -5.41 7.10 13.40
N ALA A 167 -5.98 7.70 14.46
CA ALA A 167 -7.31 8.30 14.40
C ALA A 167 -7.33 9.56 13.52
N ALA A 168 -6.34 10.45 13.65
CA ALA A 168 -6.21 11.65 12.83
C ALA A 168 -6.03 11.31 11.34
N VAL A 169 -5.12 10.37 11.03
CA VAL A 169 -4.94 9.87 9.66
C VAL A 169 -6.25 9.24 9.15
N GLY A 170 -6.95 8.46 9.99
CA GLY A 170 -8.21 7.82 9.64
C GLY A 170 -9.30 8.83 9.24
N ARG A 171 -9.44 9.94 9.97
CA ARG A 171 -10.42 10.99 9.64
C ARG A 171 -10.11 11.66 8.31
N VAL A 172 -8.86 12.04 8.07
CA VAL A 172 -8.45 12.66 6.78
C VAL A 172 -8.56 11.66 5.64
N ARG A 173 -8.06 10.44 5.81
CA ARG A 173 -8.18 9.33 4.84
C ARG A 173 -9.62 9.14 4.37
N ASP A 174 -10.55 9.03 5.31
CA ASP A 174 -11.97 8.80 5.01
C ASP A 174 -12.59 10.01 4.29
N ALA A 175 -12.22 11.22 4.70
CA ALA A 175 -12.68 12.46 4.08
C ALA A 175 -12.21 12.64 2.63
N VAL A 176 -10.97 12.25 2.31
CA VAL A 176 -10.44 12.34 0.94
C VAL A 176 -10.84 11.14 0.06
N GLY A 177 -11.57 10.17 0.61
CA GLY A 177 -12.14 9.06 -0.15
C GLY A 177 -11.22 7.83 -0.30
N LEU A 178 -10.23 7.67 0.57
CA LEU A 178 -9.32 6.51 0.61
C LEU A 178 -9.88 5.33 1.42
N ARG A 179 -11.21 5.21 1.44
CA ARG A 179 -11.95 4.10 2.02
C ARG A 179 -12.85 3.45 0.98
N ARG A 180 -12.90 2.13 0.99
CA ARG A 180 -13.86 1.33 0.23
C ARG A 180 -14.64 0.40 1.17
N PRO A 181 -15.74 -0.23 0.74
CA PRO A 181 -16.33 -1.36 1.47
C PRO A 181 -15.33 -2.48 1.68
N ALA A 182 -15.40 -3.17 2.82
CA ALA A 182 -14.50 -4.27 3.13
C ALA A 182 -14.55 -5.36 2.05
N VAL A 183 -13.37 -5.87 1.69
CA VAL A 183 -13.24 -6.96 0.72
C VAL A 183 -13.50 -8.32 1.37
N ALA A 184 -13.80 -9.32 0.55
CA ALA A 184 -14.04 -10.69 1.00
C ALA A 184 -12.81 -11.29 1.70
N ALA A 185 -13.06 -12.22 2.63
CA ALA A 185 -12.01 -12.83 3.48
C ALA A 185 -10.92 -13.57 2.68
N GLU A 186 -11.24 -14.04 1.49
CA GLU A 186 -10.30 -14.69 0.57
C GLU A 186 -9.12 -13.79 0.20
N ASN A 187 -9.33 -12.48 0.11
CA ASN A 187 -8.28 -11.51 -0.19
C ASN A 187 -7.26 -11.35 0.96
N HIS A 188 -7.57 -11.85 2.14
CA HIS A 188 -6.71 -11.80 3.33
C HIS A 188 -6.02 -13.15 3.59
N ARG A 189 -5.83 -14.00 2.58
CA ARG A 189 -5.14 -15.28 2.73
C ARG A 189 -3.68 -15.16 2.29
N PRO A 190 -2.74 -15.79 3.01
CA PRO A 190 -1.32 -15.76 2.66
C PRO A 190 -1.06 -16.24 1.23
N VAL A 191 -0.08 -15.63 0.58
CA VAL A 191 0.19 -15.79 -0.85
C VAL A 191 1.53 -16.46 -1.09
N LEU A 192 1.56 -17.50 -1.93
CA LEU A 192 2.75 -17.99 -2.61
C LEU A 192 2.86 -17.24 -3.95
N CYS A 193 3.93 -16.48 -4.15
CA CYS A 193 4.19 -15.77 -5.40
C CYS A 193 5.35 -16.45 -6.14
N THR A 194 5.25 -16.60 -7.46
CA THR A 194 6.29 -17.28 -8.24
C THR A 194 7.45 -16.37 -8.67
N TRP A 195 7.36 -15.03 -8.47
CA TRP A 195 8.31 -14.11 -9.07
C TRP A 195 9.76 -14.37 -8.66
N TYR A 196 10.11 -14.29 -7.38
CA TYR A 196 11.51 -14.47 -6.96
C TYR A 196 11.96 -15.93 -6.92
N SER A 197 11.03 -16.89 -6.85
CA SER A 197 11.36 -18.32 -6.81
C SER A 197 11.58 -18.92 -8.20
N PHE A 198 10.95 -18.39 -9.23
CA PHE A 198 11.03 -18.91 -10.60
C PHE A 198 11.45 -17.83 -11.62
N HIS A 199 11.14 -16.55 -11.37
CA HIS A 199 11.12 -15.54 -12.42
C HIS A 199 10.33 -16.06 -13.63
N GLN A 200 10.85 -15.89 -14.85
CA GLN A 200 10.21 -16.42 -16.06
C GLN A 200 10.51 -17.92 -16.32
N ALA A 201 11.44 -18.54 -15.58
CA ALA A 201 11.71 -19.97 -15.70
C ALA A 201 10.66 -20.84 -14.98
N LEU A 202 9.37 -20.53 -15.22
CA LEU A 202 8.25 -21.26 -14.63
C LEU A 202 8.22 -22.72 -15.12
N ASP A 203 8.07 -23.64 -14.18
CA ASP A 203 7.87 -25.08 -14.40
C ASP A 203 6.63 -25.52 -13.65
N GLN A 204 5.67 -26.13 -14.37
CA GLN A 204 4.37 -26.50 -13.82
C GLN A 204 4.47 -27.54 -12.71
N ASP A 205 5.29 -28.59 -12.89
CA ASP A 205 5.37 -29.70 -11.93
C ASP A 205 6.03 -29.24 -10.63
N ARG A 206 7.07 -28.42 -10.76
CA ARG A 206 7.73 -27.78 -9.62
C ARG A 206 6.80 -26.79 -8.91
N LEU A 207 6.02 -25.99 -9.66
CA LEU A 207 5.00 -25.11 -9.07
C LEU A 207 3.98 -25.90 -8.25
N LEU A 208 3.47 -27.01 -8.78
CA LEU A 208 2.51 -27.87 -8.08
C LEU A 208 3.13 -28.49 -6.81
N ALA A 209 4.40 -28.91 -6.86
CA ALA A 209 5.10 -29.41 -5.67
C ALA A 209 5.23 -28.30 -4.59
N GLN A 210 5.62 -27.10 -4.98
CA GLN A 210 5.68 -25.93 -4.09
C GLN A 210 4.29 -25.60 -3.50
N ALA A 211 3.24 -25.61 -4.34
CA ALA A 211 1.88 -25.32 -3.94
C ALA A 211 1.32 -26.32 -2.90
N ARG A 212 1.63 -27.63 -3.04
CA ARG A 212 1.26 -28.64 -2.03
C ARG A 212 1.91 -28.33 -0.68
N THR A 213 3.19 -27.98 -0.70
CA THR A 213 3.92 -27.59 0.52
C THR A 213 3.34 -26.34 1.14
N ALA A 214 3.08 -25.29 0.35
CA ALA A 214 2.48 -24.04 0.79
C ALA A 214 1.08 -24.25 1.39
N ALA A 215 0.22 -25.05 0.73
CA ALA A 215 -1.11 -25.39 1.25
C ALA A 215 -1.03 -26.03 2.64
N SER A 216 -0.06 -26.95 2.87
CA SER A 216 0.17 -27.57 4.17
C SER A 216 0.62 -26.60 5.27
N MET A 217 1.14 -25.42 4.88
CA MET A 217 1.57 -24.34 5.78
C MET A 217 0.50 -23.26 5.98
N GLY A 218 -0.70 -23.39 5.40
CA GLY A 218 -1.80 -22.44 5.56
C GLY A 218 -1.88 -21.32 4.51
N PHE A 219 -1.08 -21.40 3.44
CA PHE A 219 -1.26 -20.52 2.29
C PHE A 219 -2.64 -20.73 1.66
N GLY A 220 -3.20 -19.69 1.09
CA GLY A 220 -4.53 -19.75 0.47
C GLY A 220 -4.63 -19.17 -0.92
N THR A 221 -3.55 -18.58 -1.41
CA THR A 221 -3.49 -17.97 -2.73
C THR A 221 -2.14 -18.28 -3.39
N VAL A 222 -2.16 -18.50 -4.71
CA VAL A 222 -0.96 -18.55 -5.57
C VAL A 222 -1.06 -17.43 -6.58
N ILE A 223 -0.03 -16.61 -6.69
CA ILE A 223 0.15 -15.68 -7.80
C ILE A 223 1.15 -16.32 -8.77
N ILE A 224 0.67 -16.68 -9.95
CA ILE A 224 1.50 -17.06 -11.08
C ILE A 224 1.97 -15.76 -11.73
N ASP A 225 3.19 -15.36 -11.39
CA ASP A 225 3.78 -14.09 -11.80
C ASP A 225 4.32 -14.14 -13.23
N ASP A 226 4.98 -13.10 -13.73
CA ASP A 226 5.51 -13.01 -15.09
C ASP A 226 6.26 -14.28 -15.52
N GLY A 227 6.09 -14.69 -16.78
CA GLY A 227 6.71 -15.88 -17.38
C GLY A 227 5.73 -16.97 -17.80
N TRP A 228 4.47 -16.92 -17.38
CA TRP A 228 3.45 -17.89 -17.76
C TRP A 228 2.98 -17.75 -19.22
N GLN A 229 3.18 -16.58 -19.82
CA GLN A 229 2.73 -16.16 -21.16
C GLN A 229 3.83 -16.23 -22.23
N THR A 230 5.02 -16.71 -21.89
CA THR A 230 6.17 -16.73 -22.79
C THR A 230 7.02 -17.98 -22.62
N SER A 231 7.60 -18.44 -23.72
CA SER A 231 8.64 -19.50 -23.70
C SER A 231 10.02 -18.97 -23.28
N ASP A 232 10.21 -17.64 -23.28
CA ASP A 232 11.47 -16.99 -22.90
C ASP A 232 11.70 -17.04 -21.37
N ASN A 233 12.97 -16.86 -20.97
CA ASN A 233 13.40 -16.78 -19.59
C ASN A 233 14.33 -15.57 -19.32
N ASP A 234 14.34 -14.60 -20.22
CA ASP A 234 15.29 -13.47 -20.25
C ASP A 234 14.83 -12.27 -19.40
N ARG A 235 13.68 -12.37 -18.72
CA ARG A 235 13.11 -11.37 -17.81
C ARG A 235 12.68 -10.05 -18.46
N GLY A 236 12.60 -9.98 -19.80
CA GLY A 236 12.05 -8.85 -20.54
C GLY A 236 10.53 -8.95 -20.69
N TYR A 237 9.88 -7.85 -21.06
CA TYR A 237 8.42 -7.78 -21.27
C TYR A 237 8.04 -7.85 -22.75
N GLY A 238 8.97 -8.26 -23.60
CA GLY A 238 8.80 -8.32 -25.05
C GLY A 238 7.69 -9.24 -25.55
N SER A 239 7.19 -10.14 -24.70
CA SER A 239 6.09 -11.05 -25.02
C SER A 239 4.76 -10.66 -24.36
N CYS A 240 4.67 -9.49 -23.70
CA CYS A 240 3.42 -8.96 -23.17
C CYS A 240 2.45 -8.51 -24.26
N GLY A 241 1.14 -8.63 -24.02
CA GLY A 241 0.09 -8.14 -24.94
C GLY A 241 -0.86 -9.22 -25.43
N ASP A 242 -0.37 -10.43 -25.70
CA ASP A 242 -1.21 -11.55 -26.18
C ASP A 242 -2.01 -12.21 -25.06
N TRP A 243 -1.49 -12.24 -23.85
CA TRP A 243 -2.08 -12.76 -22.63
C TRP A 243 -2.67 -14.17 -22.79
N ARG A 244 -1.87 -15.07 -23.38
CA ARG A 244 -2.19 -16.48 -23.59
C ARG A 244 -1.25 -17.35 -22.79
N VAL A 245 -1.78 -18.42 -22.21
CA VAL A 245 -0.95 -19.41 -21.50
C VAL A 245 0.01 -20.07 -22.49
N GLU A 246 1.30 -20.03 -22.15
CA GLU A 246 2.36 -20.65 -22.94
C GLU A 246 2.43 -22.17 -22.64
N PRO A 247 2.14 -23.06 -23.63
CA PRO A 247 2.03 -24.48 -23.37
C PRO A 247 3.32 -25.15 -22.90
N SER A 248 4.49 -24.56 -23.25
CA SER A 248 5.78 -25.08 -22.77
C SER A 248 6.05 -24.81 -21.29
N LYS A 249 5.30 -23.88 -20.68
CA LYS A 249 5.35 -23.53 -19.26
C LYS A 249 4.22 -24.17 -18.47
N ILE A 250 3.02 -24.12 -19.03
CA ILE A 250 1.77 -24.63 -18.45
C ILE A 250 1.02 -25.37 -19.56
N ALA A 251 1.03 -26.67 -19.52
CA ALA A 251 0.47 -27.51 -20.57
C ALA A 251 -1.06 -27.31 -20.73
N ASP A 252 -1.77 -27.12 -19.62
CA ASP A 252 -3.20 -26.83 -19.57
C ASP A 252 -3.49 -25.91 -18.36
N GLY A 253 -3.83 -24.65 -18.65
CA GLY A 253 -4.10 -23.66 -17.63
C GLY A 253 -5.32 -23.97 -16.77
N ALA A 254 -6.37 -24.54 -17.34
CA ALA A 254 -7.59 -24.92 -16.60
C ALA A 254 -7.32 -26.10 -15.66
N ALA A 255 -6.59 -27.11 -16.13
CA ALA A 255 -6.19 -28.25 -15.31
C ALA A 255 -5.31 -27.80 -14.14
N LEU A 256 -4.31 -26.93 -14.37
CA LEU A 256 -3.45 -26.39 -13.33
C LEU A 256 -4.26 -25.63 -12.26
N VAL A 257 -5.13 -24.69 -12.68
CA VAL A 257 -5.95 -23.91 -11.75
C VAL A 257 -6.91 -24.82 -10.98
N SER A 258 -7.47 -25.85 -11.62
CA SER A 258 -8.33 -26.84 -10.95
C SER A 258 -7.56 -27.66 -9.90
N GLU A 259 -6.31 -28.07 -10.20
CA GLU A 259 -5.48 -28.80 -9.24
C GLU A 259 -5.11 -27.91 -8.04
N LEU A 260 -4.71 -26.64 -8.28
CA LEU A 260 -4.46 -25.66 -7.22
C LEU A 260 -5.70 -25.41 -6.36
N ALA A 261 -6.88 -25.32 -6.99
CA ALA A 261 -8.15 -25.18 -6.26
C ALA A 261 -8.46 -26.41 -5.41
N GLY A 262 -8.12 -27.62 -5.88
CA GLY A 262 -8.21 -28.87 -5.10
C GLY A 262 -7.33 -28.87 -3.84
N LEU A 263 -6.25 -28.10 -3.83
CA LEU A 263 -5.41 -27.86 -2.65
C LEU A 263 -5.94 -26.73 -1.75
N GLY A 264 -7.07 -26.11 -2.10
CA GLY A 264 -7.64 -24.96 -1.38
C GLY A 264 -6.98 -23.62 -1.71
N LEU A 265 -6.22 -23.54 -2.80
CA LEU A 265 -5.50 -22.33 -3.22
C LEU A 265 -6.28 -21.59 -4.32
N ARG A 266 -6.39 -20.27 -4.19
CA ARG A 266 -6.89 -19.39 -5.25
C ARG A 266 -5.74 -19.01 -6.17
N THR A 267 -5.99 -18.90 -7.47
CA THR A 267 -4.95 -18.57 -8.45
C THR A 267 -5.20 -17.18 -9.04
N LEU A 268 -4.19 -16.34 -9.04
CA LEU A 268 -4.14 -15.10 -9.80
C LEU A 268 -3.03 -15.21 -10.86
N PHE A 269 -3.28 -14.59 -12.02
CA PHE A 269 -2.24 -14.39 -13.03
C PHE A 269 -1.76 -12.94 -13.02
N TRP A 270 -0.44 -12.76 -13.09
CA TRP A 270 0.16 -11.46 -13.28
C TRP A 270 -0.04 -10.97 -14.72
N VAL A 271 -0.28 -9.67 -14.88
CA VAL A 271 -0.41 -9.00 -16.19
C VAL A 271 0.24 -7.62 -16.15
N GLY A 272 1.20 -7.38 -17.02
CA GLY A 272 1.81 -6.07 -17.29
C GLY A 272 0.92 -5.27 -18.24
N THR A 273 -0.24 -4.83 -17.75
CA THR A 273 -1.38 -4.33 -18.54
C THR A 273 -1.03 -3.28 -19.60
N PRO A 274 -0.15 -2.27 -19.34
CA PRO A 274 0.15 -1.25 -20.35
C PRO A 274 1.02 -1.74 -21.51
N PHE A 275 1.71 -2.87 -21.37
CA PHE A 275 2.75 -3.25 -22.30
C PHE A 275 2.22 -4.00 -23.54
N LEU A 276 2.70 -3.55 -24.69
CA LEU A 276 2.64 -4.24 -25.98
C LEU A 276 4.07 -4.63 -26.36
N GLY A 277 4.46 -5.85 -26.04
CA GLY A 277 5.82 -6.36 -26.22
C GLY A 277 6.19 -6.51 -27.69
N TYR A 278 7.40 -6.16 -28.05
CA TYR A 278 7.87 -6.17 -29.44
C TYR A 278 7.87 -7.56 -30.10
N ARG A 279 7.84 -8.63 -29.31
CA ARG A 279 7.78 -10.02 -29.78
C ARG A 279 6.37 -10.62 -29.73
N SER A 280 5.35 -9.87 -29.26
CA SER A 280 3.96 -10.34 -29.26
C SER A 280 3.35 -10.36 -30.65
N ALA A 281 2.38 -11.26 -30.88
CA ALA A 281 1.61 -11.28 -32.10
C ALA A 281 0.80 -9.99 -32.27
N ALA A 282 0.25 -9.46 -31.20
CA ALA A 282 -0.49 -8.20 -31.20
C ALA A 282 0.37 -7.02 -31.68
N TYR A 283 1.67 -6.97 -31.36
CA TYR A 283 2.59 -5.96 -31.89
C TYR A 283 2.85 -6.17 -33.40
N ALA A 284 3.08 -7.42 -33.81
CA ALA A 284 3.36 -7.75 -35.22
C ALA A 284 2.19 -7.40 -36.15
N GLU A 285 0.96 -7.50 -35.68
CA GLU A 285 -0.26 -7.11 -36.41
C GLU A 285 -0.35 -5.59 -36.65
N ARG A 286 0.47 -4.76 -35.96
CA ARG A 286 0.59 -3.29 -36.09
C ARG A 286 -0.74 -2.54 -36.07
N GLY A 287 -1.68 -2.99 -35.25
CA GLY A 287 -3.04 -2.45 -35.24
C GLY A 287 -3.42 -1.62 -33.99
N LEU A 288 -2.65 -1.71 -32.92
CA LEU A 288 -3.00 -1.05 -31.64
C LEU A 288 -2.18 0.24 -31.46
N PRO A 289 -2.85 1.39 -31.25
CA PRO A 289 -2.18 2.65 -30.92
C PRO A 289 -1.37 2.57 -29.61
N THR A 290 -0.21 3.23 -29.60
CA THR A 290 0.69 3.34 -28.46
C THR A 290 0.91 4.78 -28.04
N LEU A 291 1.18 5.02 -26.76
CA LEU A 291 1.54 6.32 -26.20
C LEU A 291 3.01 6.67 -26.52
N TYR A 292 3.88 5.70 -26.26
CA TYR A 292 5.33 5.82 -26.45
C TYR A 292 5.99 4.44 -26.43
N ASP A 293 7.21 4.39 -26.94
CA ASP A 293 8.06 3.21 -26.86
C ASP A 293 8.85 3.21 -25.54
N GLU A 294 9.01 2.02 -24.94
CA GLU A 294 9.82 1.76 -23.75
C GLU A 294 10.89 0.68 -24.07
N PRO A 295 11.96 1.01 -24.81
CA PRO A 295 12.93 0.03 -25.29
C PRO A 295 13.62 -0.76 -24.18
N ALA A 296 13.82 -0.14 -23.00
CA ALA A 296 14.40 -0.80 -21.84
C ALA A 296 13.54 -1.95 -21.30
N MET A 297 12.24 -1.94 -21.61
CA MET A 297 11.28 -2.99 -21.27
C MET A 297 10.95 -3.90 -22.46
N GLU A 298 11.59 -3.66 -23.62
CA GLU A 298 11.31 -4.36 -24.88
C GLU A 298 9.83 -4.28 -25.32
N ALA A 299 9.16 -3.18 -24.99
CA ALA A 299 7.74 -2.99 -25.21
C ALA A 299 7.40 -1.55 -25.61
N ALA A 300 6.23 -1.36 -26.22
CA ALA A 300 5.56 -0.07 -26.30
C ALA A 300 4.47 0.00 -25.23
N VAL A 301 4.12 1.20 -24.81
CA VAL A 301 3.00 1.44 -23.89
C VAL A 301 1.74 1.73 -24.72
N LEU A 302 0.71 0.91 -24.54
CA LEU A 302 -0.58 1.02 -25.21
C LEU A 302 -1.28 2.34 -24.89
N ASP A 303 -1.98 2.92 -25.87
CA ASP A 303 -2.79 4.12 -25.66
C ASP A 303 -4.23 3.75 -25.23
N PRO A 304 -4.59 3.90 -23.94
CA PRO A 304 -5.91 3.52 -23.45
C PRO A 304 -7.03 4.43 -23.97
N ARG A 305 -6.72 5.58 -24.63
CA ARG A 305 -7.72 6.43 -25.27
C ARG A 305 -8.37 5.75 -26.45
N SER A 306 -7.65 4.82 -27.12
CA SER A 306 -8.20 3.99 -28.21
C SER A 306 -9.19 2.96 -27.67
N ARG A 307 -10.39 2.93 -28.26
CA ARG A 307 -11.41 1.91 -27.94
C ARG A 307 -10.95 0.51 -28.34
N ARG A 308 -10.15 0.38 -29.41
CA ARG A 308 -9.59 -0.90 -29.85
C ARG A 308 -8.60 -1.45 -28.83
N VAL A 309 -7.76 -0.59 -28.24
CA VAL A 309 -6.84 -0.97 -27.15
C VAL A 309 -7.61 -1.46 -25.93
N ARG A 310 -8.60 -0.68 -25.47
CA ARG A 310 -9.42 -1.11 -24.31
C ARG A 310 -10.13 -2.43 -24.61
N GLY A 311 -10.77 -2.55 -25.79
CA GLY A 311 -11.45 -3.77 -26.20
C GLY A 311 -10.53 -4.99 -26.23
N HIS A 312 -9.32 -4.85 -26.79
CA HIS A 312 -8.30 -5.92 -26.82
C HIS A 312 -7.92 -6.37 -25.42
N LEU A 313 -7.56 -5.45 -24.51
CA LEU A 313 -7.15 -5.80 -23.16
C LEU A 313 -8.30 -6.45 -22.37
N VAL A 314 -9.50 -5.89 -22.42
CA VAL A 314 -10.68 -6.45 -21.74
C VAL A 314 -10.98 -7.85 -22.26
N GLU A 315 -11.00 -8.05 -23.57
CA GLU A 315 -11.25 -9.37 -24.18
C GLU A 315 -10.21 -10.39 -23.73
N ARG A 316 -8.91 -10.08 -23.86
CA ARG A 316 -7.81 -11.00 -23.56
C ARG A 316 -7.77 -11.38 -22.08
N LEU A 317 -7.85 -10.40 -21.19
CA LEU A 317 -7.78 -10.64 -19.76
C LEU A 317 -9.05 -11.34 -19.21
N THR A 318 -10.22 -11.04 -19.79
CA THR A 318 -11.46 -11.76 -19.46
C THR A 318 -11.42 -13.20 -19.99
N ALA A 319 -10.87 -13.42 -21.19
CA ALA A 319 -10.69 -14.78 -21.74
C ALA A 319 -9.74 -15.60 -20.86
N LEU A 320 -8.63 -15.01 -20.39
CA LEU A 320 -7.71 -15.67 -19.47
C LEU A 320 -8.45 -16.18 -18.22
N LEU A 321 -9.27 -15.34 -17.58
CA LEU A 321 -10.04 -15.73 -16.39
C LEU A 321 -11.08 -16.81 -16.70
N ARG A 322 -11.78 -16.72 -17.85
CA ARG A 322 -12.80 -17.68 -18.28
C ARG A 322 -12.18 -19.03 -18.61
N ASP A 323 -11.12 -19.04 -19.40
CA ASP A 323 -10.54 -20.23 -19.98
C ASP A 323 -9.74 -21.04 -18.95
N THR A 324 -9.13 -20.35 -17.96
CA THR A 324 -8.37 -21.00 -16.89
C THR A 324 -9.18 -21.25 -15.62
N GLY A 325 -10.26 -20.48 -15.38
CA GLY A 325 -11.00 -20.51 -14.12
C GLY A 325 -10.28 -19.83 -12.96
N ALA A 326 -9.26 -18.98 -13.24
CA ALA A 326 -8.51 -18.26 -12.21
C ALA A 326 -9.39 -17.35 -11.36
N ALA A 327 -8.97 -17.09 -10.13
CA ALA A 327 -9.70 -16.27 -9.16
C ALA A 327 -9.58 -14.77 -9.45
N GLY A 328 -8.51 -14.36 -10.17
CA GLY A 328 -8.28 -12.96 -10.42
C GLY A 328 -6.97 -12.66 -11.11
N LEU A 329 -6.56 -11.40 -11.04
CA LEU A 329 -5.38 -10.85 -11.71
C LEU A 329 -4.52 -10.04 -10.74
N LYS A 330 -3.20 -10.12 -10.89
CA LYS A 330 -2.25 -9.14 -10.40
C LYS A 330 -1.94 -8.18 -11.54
N ILE A 331 -2.44 -6.94 -11.44
CA ILE A 331 -2.33 -5.92 -12.50
C ILE A 331 -1.18 -4.99 -12.17
N ASP A 332 -0.20 -4.95 -13.05
CA ASP A 332 1.06 -4.24 -12.85
C ASP A 332 1.29 -3.12 -13.86
N PHE A 333 2.24 -2.23 -13.54
CA PHE A 333 2.74 -1.13 -14.38
C PHE A 333 1.73 -0.02 -14.70
N LEU A 334 0.64 0.12 -13.93
CA LEU A 334 -0.38 1.15 -14.18
C LEU A 334 0.18 2.58 -14.12
N GLU A 335 1.30 2.81 -13.43
CA GLU A 335 1.98 4.10 -13.40
C GLU A 335 2.45 4.57 -14.78
N ARG A 336 2.60 3.66 -15.74
CA ARG A 336 2.94 3.99 -17.14
C ARG A 336 1.85 4.79 -17.85
N PHE A 337 0.62 4.76 -17.36
CA PHE A 337 -0.48 5.61 -17.81
C PHE A 337 -0.50 6.99 -17.13
N GLY A 338 0.40 7.27 -16.19
CA GLY A 338 0.52 8.54 -15.46
C GLY A 338 1.19 9.68 -16.28
N VAL A 339 1.32 9.55 -17.58
CA VAL A 339 1.95 10.52 -18.47
C VAL A 339 1.01 11.67 -18.84
N ASP A 340 1.59 12.79 -19.33
CA ASP A 340 0.83 13.87 -19.92
C ASP A 340 0.17 13.42 -21.23
N ASP A 341 -0.96 14.04 -21.57
CA ASP A 341 -1.67 13.71 -22.80
C ASP A 341 -0.81 14.06 -24.02
N PRO A 342 -0.50 13.10 -24.90
CA PRO A 342 0.18 13.40 -26.15
C PRO A 342 -0.66 14.34 -27.02
N ALA A 343 -0.01 15.19 -27.79
CA ALA A 343 -0.67 16.11 -28.72
C ALA A 343 -1.53 15.40 -29.79
N ALA A 344 -1.08 14.21 -30.22
CA ALA A 344 -1.84 13.36 -31.14
C ALA A 344 -2.77 12.43 -30.35
N SER A 345 -4.00 12.28 -30.83
CA SER A 345 -4.96 11.30 -30.29
C SER A 345 -5.22 10.21 -31.32
N PRO A 346 -5.50 8.96 -30.88
CA PRO A 346 -5.97 7.91 -31.78
C PRO A 346 -7.25 8.32 -32.50
N GLU A 347 -7.42 7.82 -33.76
CA GLU A 347 -8.61 8.13 -34.57
C GLU A 347 -9.94 7.71 -33.89
N ASP A 348 -9.89 6.64 -33.08
CA ASP A 348 -11.03 6.10 -32.33
C ASP A 348 -11.11 6.61 -30.88
N CYS A 349 -10.40 7.70 -30.57
CA CYS A 349 -10.43 8.34 -29.24
C CYS A 349 -11.77 9.07 -28.99
N GLY A 350 -12.29 8.93 -27.77
CA GLY A 350 -13.49 9.64 -27.33
C GLY A 350 -13.27 11.06 -26.80
N GLY A 351 -12.04 11.61 -26.90
CA GLY A 351 -11.67 12.92 -26.35
C GLY A 351 -11.28 12.89 -24.86
N GLU A 352 -11.11 11.71 -24.30
CA GLU A 352 -10.70 11.52 -22.91
C GLU A 352 -9.19 11.74 -22.74
N SER A 353 -8.76 12.15 -21.55
CA SER A 353 -7.33 12.12 -21.18
C SER A 353 -6.85 10.68 -20.99
N VAL A 354 -5.52 10.46 -21.10
CA VAL A 354 -4.90 9.14 -20.88
C VAL A 354 -5.33 8.55 -19.52
N VAL A 355 -5.26 9.35 -18.45
CA VAL A 355 -5.63 8.91 -17.10
C VAL A 355 -7.09 8.50 -17.00
N ARG A 356 -8.01 9.28 -17.60
CA ARG A 356 -9.45 8.93 -17.59
C ARG A 356 -9.74 7.68 -18.40
N ALA A 357 -9.10 7.54 -19.55
CA ALA A 357 -9.24 6.37 -20.39
C ALA A 357 -8.69 5.09 -19.72
N ALA A 358 -7.57 5.21 -19.00
CA ALA A 358 -7.02 4.10 -18.23
C ALA A 358 -7.94 3.70 -17.05
N LEU A 359 -8.56 4.67 -16.39
CA LEU A 359 -9.58 4.37 -15.36
C LEU A 359 -10.82 3.70 -15.96
N ALA A 360 -11.27 4.13 -17.14
CA ALA A 360 -12.37 3.49 -17.88
C ALA A 360 -12.01 2.04 -18.29
N LEU A 361 -10.77 1.80 -18.75
CA LEU A 361 -10.26 0.44 -19.01
C LEU A 361 -10.39 -0.46 -17.77
N LEU A 362 -10.00 0.05 -16.60
CA LEU A 362 -10.10 -0.72 -15.36
C LEU A 362 -11.55 -0.98 -14.95
N ASP A 363 -12.48 -0.04 -15.21
CA ASP A 363 -13.92 -0.23 -14.99
C ASP A 363 -14.48 -1.31 -15.93
N ASP A 364 -14.15 -1.24 -17.22
CA ASP A 364 -14.58 -2.21 -18.23
C ASP A 364 -14.04 -3.61 -17.92
N LEU A 365 -12.76 -3.70 -17.52
CA LEU A 365 -12.13 -4.96 -17.11
C LEU A 365 -12.80 -5.53 -15.86
N HIS A 366 -13.04 -4.71 -14.83
CA HIS A 366 -13.72 -5.15 -13.61
C HIS A 366 -15.13 -5.66 -13.91
N ALA A 367 -15.90 -4.96 -14.74
CA ALA A 367 -17.24 -5.37 -15.13
C ALA A 367 -17.23 -6.72 -15.89
N SER A 368 -16.32 -6.87 -16.87
CA SER A 368 -16.17 -8.11 -17.65
C SER A 368 -15.67 -9.27 -16.80
N ALA A 369 -14.70 -9.03 -15.94
CA ALA A 369 -14.19 -10.04 -15.01
C ALA A 369 -15.29 -10.49 -14.03
N SER A 370 -16.09 -9.57 -13.51
CA SER A 370 -17.21 -9.88 -12.60
C SER A 370 -18.32 -10.68 -13.26
N ALA A 371 -18.53 -10.53 -14.57
CA ALA A 371 -19.47 -11.34 -15.34
C ALA A 371 -19.02 -12.82 -15.49
N VAL A 372 -17.72 -13.05 -15.52
CA VAL A 372 -17.13 -14.41 -15.60
C VAL A 372 -16.95 -15.00 -14.20
N ARG A 373 -16.52 -14.18 -13.25
CA ARG A 373 -16.25 -14.59 -11.87
C ARG A 373 -16.79 -13.56 -10.90
N PRO A 374 -17.83 -13.88 -10.15
CA PRO A 374 -18.32 -12.99 -9.09
C PRO A 374 -17.21 -12.67 -8.10
N GLU A 375 -17.05 -11.40 -7.76
CA GLU A 375 -16.00 -10.88 -6.85
C GLU A 375 -14.57 -11.30 -7.25
N PRO A 376 -14.08 -10.87 -8.44
CA PRO A 376 -12.73 -11.20 -8.86
C PRO A 376 -11.69 -10.59 -7.91
N MET A 377 -10.66 -11.36 -7.59
CA MET A 377 -9.53 -10.87 -6.81
C MET A 377 -8.62 -10.03 -7.71
N ILE A 378 -8.43 -8.75 -7.36
CA ILE A 378 -7.59 -7.84 -8.13
C ILE A 378 -6.50 -7.30 -7.21
N GLU A 379 -5.25 -7.58 -7.53
CA GLU A 379 -4.09 -7.01 -6.84
C GLU A 379 -3.51 -5.85 -7.61
N PHE A 380 -3.37 -4.70 -6.92
CA PHE A 380 -2.55 -3.56 -7.32
C PHE A 380 -1.36 -3.44 -6.37
N ARG A 381 -0.35 -2.64 -6.75
CA ARG A 381 0.79 -2.29 -5.89
C ARG A 381 0.92 -0.78 -5.70
N GLU A 382 1.77 -0.36 -4.78
CA GLU A 382 2.25 1.01 -4.75
C GLU A 382 2.98 1.35 -6.08
N PRO A 383 2.84 2.59 -6.59
CA PRO A 383 2.18 3.72 -5.90
C PRO A 383 0.70 3.94 -6.28
N TYR A 384 -0.01 3.04 -6.96
CA TYR A 384 -1.38 3.32 -7.45
C TYR A 384 -2.48 3.11 -6.40
N TRP A 385 -2.29 3.72 -5.23
CA TRP A 385 -3.30 3.81 -4.19
C TRP A 385 -3.90 5.24 -4.14
N SER A 386 -5.01 5.42 -4.78
CA SER A 386 -5.77 6.66 -4.85
C SER A 386 -7.25 6.38 -4.62
N PRO A 387 -8.09 7.40 -4.38
CA PRO A 387 -9.54 7.19 -4.29
C PRO A 387 -10.14 6.52 -5.53
N GLU A 388 -9.55 6.78 -6.70
CA GLU A 388 -10.00 6.24 -7.98
C GLU A 388 -9.63 4.77 -8.16
N THR A 389 -8.39 4.39 -7.80
CA THR A 389 -7.89 3.01 -7.96
C THR A 389 -8.33 2.10 -6.83
N LEU A 390 -8.45 2.64 -5.60
CA LEU A 390 -8.79 1.85 -4.43
C LEU A 390 -10.15 1.13 -4.57
N ARG A 391 -11.13 1.73 -5.24
CA ARG A 391 -12.44 1.10 -5.49
C ARG A 391 -12.39 -0.02 -6.54
N ARG A 392 -11.29 -0.14 -7.30
CA ARG A 392 -11.09 -1.10 -8.39
C ARG A 392 -10.16 -2.24 -8.03
N THR A 393 -9.61 -2.24 -6.83
CA THR A 393 -8.71 -3.28 -6.34
C THR A 393 -9.27 -3.94 -5.09
N THR A 394 -8.93 -5.20 -4.86
CA THR A 394 -9.29 -5.91 -3.63
C THR A 394 -8.06 -6.14 -2.74
N MET A 395 -6.87 -6.09 -3.31
CA MET A 395 -5.59 -6.31 -2.66
C MET A 395 -4.62 -5.19 -3.06
N MET A 396 -3.94 -4.59 -2.10
CA MET A 396 -2.94 -3.54 -2.31
C MET A 396 -1.61 -4.00 -1.73
N ARG A 397 -0.61 -4.18 -2.59
CA ARG A 397 0.72 -4.64 -2.24
C ARG A 397 1.67 -3.46 -2.06
N VAL A 398 2.64 -3.60 -1.15
CA VAL A 398 3.79 -2.69 -1.03
C VAL A 398 4.60 -2.67 -2.33
N ALA A 399 5.32 -1.59 -2.60
CA ALA A 399 6.28 -1.50 -3.70
C ALA A 399 7.40 -2.55 -3.57
N ASP A 400 8.09 -2.83 -4.68
CA ASP A 400 9.11 -3.87 -4.73
C ASP A 400 10.26 -3.60 -3.74
N CYS A 401 10.42 -4.50 -2.77
CA CYS A 401 11.45 -4.42 -1.73
C CYS A 401 11.83 -5.81 -1.17
N PRO A 402 12.16 -6.80 -2.02
CA PRO A 402 12.18 -8.23 -1.67
C PRO A 402 13.13 -8.60 -0.52
N LEU A 403 14.24 -7.88 -0.36
CA LEU A 403 15.26 -8.17 0.66
C LEU A 403 15.33 -7.09 1.74
N SER A 404 14.34 -6.19 1.80
CA SER A 404 14.28 -5.13 2.80
C SER A 404 13.09 -5.31 3.75
N PRO A 405 13.27 -6.00 4.89
CA PRO A 405 12.21 -6.14 5.89
C PRO A 405 11.73 -4.78 6.43
N VAL A 406 12.61 -3.79 6.53
CA VAL A 406 12.25 -2.45 6.99
C VAL A 406 11.28 -1.77 6.01
N ARG A 407 11.64 -1.72 4.71
CA ARG A 407 10.77 -1.09 3.70
C ARG A 407 9.44 -1.80 3.57
N ASN A 408 9.43 -3.13 3.64
CA ASN A 408 8.20 -3.91 3.59
C ASN A 408 7.28 -3.58 4.78
N ARG A 409 7.85 -3.51 6.01
CA ARG A 409 7.13 -3.08 7.21
C ARG A 409 6.56 -1.68 7.10
N VAL A 410 7.41 -0.71 6.69
CA VAL A 410 6.99 0.69 6.54
C VAL A 410 5.84 0.80 5.54
N GLY A 411 5.99 0.20 4.34
CA GLY A 411 4.95 0.23 3.32
C GLY A 411 3.64 -0.40 3.78
N ILE A 412 3.68 -1.55 4.50
CA ILE A 412 2.48 -2.17 5.06
C ILE A 412 1.79 -1.25 6.07
N VAL A 413 2.53 -0.67 6.99
CA VAL A 413 1.97 0.21 8.02
C VAL A 413 1.39 1.47 7.38
N ASP A 414 2.12 2.09 6.45
CA ASP A 414 1.67 3.26 5.72
C ASP A 414 0.38 2.98 4.93
N LEU A 415 0.34 1.89 4.17
CA LEU A 415 -0.87 1.51 3.41
C LEU A 415 -2.06 1.21 4.32
N ARG A 416 -1.85 0.57 5.47
CA ARG A 416 -2.91 0.31 6.45
C ARG A 416 -3.45 1.58 7.10
N LEU A 417 -2.60 2.58 7.32
CA LEU A 417 -3.02 3.90 7.81
C LEU A 417 -3.71 4.70 6.72
N ALA A 418 -3.12 4.73 5.52
CA ALA A 418 -3.57 5.56 4.40
C ALA A 418 -4.78 5.00 3.65
N THR A 419 -5.10 3.71 3.77
CA THR A 419 -6.23 3.07 3.07
C THR A 419 -7.15 2.31 4.02
N ALA A 420 -8.39 2.09 3.63
CA ALA A 420 -9.30 1.25 4.40
C ALA A 420 -10.21 0.40 3.51
N GLY A 421 -10.53 -0.81 3.99
CA GLY A 421 -11.43 -1.74 3.32
C GLY A 421 -10.76 -2.62 2.25
N VAL A 422 -9.49 -2.42 1.93
CA VAL A 422 -8.67 -3.25 1.04
C VAL A 422 -7.78 -4.19 1.85
N ALA A 423 -7.44 -5.35 1.30
CA ALA A 423 -6.44 -6.22 1.91
C ALA A 423 -5.03 -5.68 1.60
N VAL A 424 -4.27 -5.29 2.64
CA VAL A 424 -2.90 -4.82 2.47
C VAL A 424 -1.96 -6.00 2.52
N HIS A 425 -1.17 -6.17 1.45
CA HIS A 425 -0.22 -7.26 1.27
C HIS A 425 1.23 -6.76 1.36
N SER A 426 2.12 -7.62 1.86
CA SER A 426 3.56 -7.40 1.72
C SER A 426 3.97 -7.44 0.24
N ASP A 427 5.09 -6.82 -0.10
CA ASP A 427 5.87 -7.26 -1.27
C ASP A 427 6.26 -8.74 -1.06
N PRO A 428 6.36 -9.56 -2.12
CA PRO A 428 6.81 -10.94 -1.98
C PRO A 428 8.16 -11.01 -1.27
N ILE A 429 8.16 -11.54 -0.04
CA ILE A 429 9.38 -11.70 0.75
C ILE A 429 10.19 -12.90 0.30
N MET A 430 11.49 -12.73 0.34
CA MET A 430 12.46 -13.78 0.06
C MET A 430 13.64 -13.69 1.03
N TRP A 431 14.41 -14.74 1.12
CA TRP A 431 15.65 -14.82 1.88
C TRP A 431 16.65 -15.76 1.21
N ALA A 432 17.91 -15.66 1.62
CA ALA A 432 18.97 -16.51 1.09
C ALA A 432 18.98 -17.91 1.74
N ALA A 433 19.43 -18.91 1.01
CA ALA A 433 19.60 -20.27 1.55
C ALA A 433 20.56 -20.34 2.77
N ALA A 434 21.46 -19.36 2.88
CA ALA A 434 22.42 -19.26 3.99
C ALA A 434 21.89 -18.42 5.18
N ASP A 435 20.69 -17.86 5.10
CA ASP A 435 20.13 -17.06 6.19
C ASP A 435 19.77 -17.93 7.38
N THR A 436 20.00 -17.39 8.59
CA THR A 436 19.64 -18.07 9.83
C THR A 436 18.13 -18.06 10.05
N PRO A 437 17.58 -18.94 10.90
CA PRO A 437 16.16 -18.92 11.26
C PRO A 437 15.67 -17.55 11.77
N GLU A 438 16.51 -16.83 12.53
CA GLU A 438 16.17 -15.50 13.05
C GLU A 438 16.04 -14.47 11.91
N ARG A 439 16.90 -14.55 10.87
CA ARG A 439 16.76 -13.68 9.69
C ARG A 439 15.52 -14.01 8.88
N VAL A 440 15.19 -15.30 8.72
CA VAL A 440 13.92 -15.72 8.11
C VAL A 440 12.74 -15.14 8.91
N ALA A 441 12.79 -15.23 10.25
CA ALA A 441 11.77 -14.64 11.10
C ALA A 441 11.65 -13.12 10.92
N GLN A 442 12.77 -12.38 10.77
CA GLN A 442 12.74 -10.93 10.52
C GLN A 442 11.98 -10.57 9.24
N HIS A 443 12.15 -11.34 8.15
CA HIS A 443 11.37 -11.15 6.92
C HIS A 443 9.87 -11.38 7.17
N LEU A 444 9.51 -12.44 7.90
CA LEU A 444 8.11 -12.76 8.22
C LEU A 444 7.50 -11.70 9.16
N HIS A 445 8.27 -11.19 10.13
CA HIS A 445 7.84 -10.10 11.01
C HIS A 445 7.56 -8.81 10.26
N SER A 446 8.26 -8.55 9.17
CA SER A 446 8.03 -7.37 8.35
C SER A 446 6.62 -7.34 7.76
N SER A 447 6.03 -8.52 7.51
CA SER A 447 4.68 -8.67 6.97
C SER A 447 3.59 -8.91 8.01
N LEU A 448 3.94 -8.89 9.31
CA LEU A 448 3.05 -9.32 10.38
C LEU A 448 1.70 -8.60 10.41
N PHE A 449 1.71 -7.29 10.19
CA PHE A 449 0.49 -6.46 10.18
C PHE A 449 -0.15 -6.30 8.80
N GLY A 450 0.28 -7.06 7.81
CA GLY A 450 -0.32 -7.21 6.49
C GLY A 450 -0.54 -8.67 6.15
N VAL A 451 -0.97 -8.96 4.93
CA VAL A 451 -1.06 -10.32 4.42
C VAL A 451 0.31 -10.72 3.86
N PRO A 452 0.96 -11.79 4.38
CA PRO A 452 2.27 -12.18 3.88
C PRO A 452 2.17 -12.75 2.46
N GLN A 453 3.02 -12.23 1.57
CA GLN A 453 3.37 -12.86 0.30
C GLN A 453 4.77 -13.44 0.40
N VAL A 454 4.97 -14.69 0.06
CA VAL A 454 6.26 -15.38 0.13
C VAL A 454 6.65 -15.86 -1.27
N SER A 455 7.89 -15.61 -1.66
CA SER A 455 8.40 -15.98 -2.98
C SER A 455 9.79 -16.61 -2.87
N ILE A 456 9.82 -17.83 -2.33
CA ILE A 456 11.03 -18.66 -2.20
C ILE A 456 10.78 -20.05 -2.78
N ALA A 457 11.86 -20.75 -3.11
CA ALA A 457 11.80 -22.17 -3.41
C ALA A 457 11.66 -22.97 -2.10
N LEU A 458 10.45 -23.42 -1.78
CA LEU A 458 10.15 -24.14 -0.53
C LEU A 458 10.89 -25.47 -0.39
N ASP A 459 11.27 -26.10 -1.52
CA ASP A 459 12.02 -27.34 -1.60
C ASP A 459 13.53 -27.18 -1.33
N GLY A 460 14.02 -25.93 -1.33
CA GLY A 460 15.43 -25.60 -1.09
C GLY A 460 15.73 -25.10 0.33
N GLN A 461 14.77 -25.17 1.26
CA GLN A 461 14.91 -24.62 2.59
C GLN A 461 15.53 -25.63 3.57
N SER A 462 16.35 -25.14 4.51
CA SER A 462 16.81 -25.98 5.62
C SER A 462 15.63 -26.42 6.51
N PRO A 463 15.79 -27.51 7.31
CA PRO A 463 14.76 -27.91 8.26
C PRO A 463 14.35 -26.78 9.22
N GLU A 464 15.33 -25.97 9.68
CA GLU A 464 15.13 -24.87 10.62
C GLU A 464 14.41 -23.70 9.94
N GLN A 465 14.79 -23.30 8.72
CA GLN A 465 14.09 -22.30 7.93
C GLN A 465 12.63 -22.71 7.66
N SER A 466 12.43 -23.98 7.31
CA SER A 466 11.08 -24.54 7.10
C SER A 466 10.25 -24.57 8.38
N ALA A 467 10.86 -24.85 9.54
CA ALA A 467 10.20 -24.80 10.83
C ALA A 467 9.80 -23.36 11.21
N THR A 468 10.70 -22.40 10.98
CA THR A 468 10.44 -20.97 11.19
C THR A 468 9.27 -20.49 10.32
N LEU A 469 9.30 -20.77 9.01
CA LEU A 469 8.20 -20.40 8.11
C LEU A 469 6.86 -21.00 8.59
N ARG A 470 6.84 -22.29 8.91
CA ARG A 470 5.63 -22.98 9.39
C ARG A 470 5.09 -22.39 10.70
N THR A 471 5.98 -22.07 11.61
CA THR A 471 5.64 -21.47 12.91
C THR A 471 5.00 -20.09 12.72
N TRP A 472 5.61 -19.24 11.88
CA TRP A 472 5.11 -17.88 11.67
C TRP A 472 3.84 -17.85 10.80
N MET A 473 3.68 -18.75 9.85
CA MET A 473 2.43 -18.88 9.09
C MET A 473 1.27 -19.35 9.98
N ARG A 474 1.53 -20.28 10.92
CA ARG A 474 0.55 -20.69 11.92
C ARG A 474 0.21 -19.54 12.86
N PHE A 475 1.22 -18.86 13.44
CA PHE A 475 1.03 -17.70 14.32
C PHE A 475 0.18 -16.64 13.62
N TRP A 476 0.53 -16.28 12.38
CA TRP A 476 -0.21 -15.29 11.62
C TRP A 476 -1.67 -15.72 11.38
N THR A 477 -1.89 -16.97 11.03
CA THR A 477 -3.24 -17.51 10.77
C THR A 477 -4.11 -17.50 12.04
N GLU A 478 -3.54 -17.89 13.18
CA GLU A 478 -4.23 -17.89 14.47
C GLU A 478 -4.61 -16.48 14.94
N HIS A 479 -3.78 -15.50 14.63
CA HIS A 479 -3.92 -14.14 15.14
C HIS A 479 -4.34 -13.12 14.06
N ARG A 480 -4.64 -13.56 12.84
CA ARG A 480 -4.92 -12.66 11.69
C ARG A 480 -6.02 -11.64 11.97
N ASP A 481 -7.04 -11.99 12.74
CA ASP A 481 -8.13 -11.09 13.07
C ASP A 481 -7.68 -9.88 13.90
N VAL A 482 -6.79 -10.13 14.89
CA VAL A 482 -6.15 -9.05 15.66
C VAL A 482 -5.19 -8.27 14.76
N LEU A 483 -4.32 -8.98 14.04
CA LEU A 483 -3.26 -8.39 13.22
C LEU A 483 -3.82 -7.49 12.10
N LEU A 484 -4.89 -7.93 11.39
CA LEU A 484 -5.44 -7.22 10.24
C LEU A 484 -6.58 -6.28 10.58
N HIS A 485 -7.41 -6.62 11.56
CA HIS A 485 -8.64 -5.87 11.87
C HIS A 485 -8.62 -5.19 13.23
N GLY A 486 -7.57 -5.41 14.04
CA GLY A 486 -7.35 -4.70 15.29
C GLY A 486 -7.03 -3.22 15.06
N ARG A 487 -7.30 -2.40 16.09
CA ARG A 487 -6.88 -1.00 16.10
C ARG A 487 -5.36 -0.94 16.05
N LEU A 488 -4.82 -0.35 14.99
CA LEU A 488 -3.39 -0.20 14.78
C LEU A 488 -2.88 1.02 15.57
N ARG A 489 -1.79 0.83 16.32
CA ARG A 489 -1.02 1.88 16.98
C ARG A 489 0.43 1.74 16.60
N VAL A 490 1.10 2.84 16.35
CA VAL A 490 2.52 2.87 15.96
C VAL A 490 3.32 3.68 16.96
N VAL A 491 4.59 3.34 17.10
CA VAL A 491 5.56 4.02 17.96
C VAL A 491 6.83 4.25 17.15
N GLY A 492 7.40 5.44 17.25
CA GLY A 492 8.64 5.79 16.55
C GLY A 492 8.41 5.98 15.05
N ILE A 493 7.45 6.85 14.66
CA ILE A 493 7.13 7.16 13.25
C ILE A 493 8.39 7.61 12.51
N ALA A 494 9.18 8.51 13.11
CA ALA A 494 10.44 9.00 12.55
C ALA A 494 11.60 7.95 12.57
N SER A 495 11.34 6.74 13.06
CA SER A 495 12.32 5.66 13.19
C SER A 495 11.77 4.37 12.58
N ASP A 496 11.15 4.47 11.41
CA ASP A 496 10.61 3.35 10.64
C ASP A 496 9.66 2.45 11.47
N TYR A 497 8.86 3.03 12.37
CA TYR A 497 7.98 2.31 13.29
C TYR A 497 8.73 1.34 14.20
N ALA A 498 9.42 1.88 15.20
CA ALA A 498 10.18 1.11 16.19
C ALA A 498 9.35 0.03 16.90
N ALA A 499 8.04 0.27 17.08
CA ALA A 499 7.08 -0.75 17.45
C ALA A 499 5.72 -0.53 16.76
N VAL A 500 5.03 -1.64 16.48
CA VAL A 500 3.66 -1.65 15.94
C VAL A 500 2.80 -2.54 16.81
N GLU A 501 1.61 -2.05 17.14
CA GLU A 501 0.64 -2.73 17.99
C GLU A 501 -0.71 -2.86 17.27
N ALA A 502 -1.33 -4.02 17.38
CA ALA A 502 -2.71 -4.23 16.98
C ALA A 502 -3.51 -4.73 18.18
N ALA A 503 -4.64 -4.10 18.46
CA ALA A 503 -5.52 -4.42 19.57
C ALA A 503 -6.93 -4.73 19.09
N ARG A 504 -7.49 -5.86 19.52
CA ARG A 504 -8.87 -6.25 19.26
C ARG A 504 -9.43 -7.04 20.42
N ASP A 505 -10.62 -6.66 20.86
CA ASP A 505 -11.28 -7.23 22.05
C ASP A 505 -10.33 -7.12 23.26
N ASP A 506 -9.95 -8.24 23.88
CA ASP A 506 -9.05 -8.32 25.02
C ASP A 506 -7.63 -8.83 24.69
N VAL A 507 -7.32 -8.93 23.38
CA VAL A 507 -6.00 -9.37 22.86
C VAL A 507 -5.24 -8.19 22.26
N VAL A 508 -3.99 -8.05 22.66
CA VAL A 508 -3.04 -7.08 22.11
C VAL A 508 -1.82 -7.81 21.58
N ILE A 509 -1.39 -7.47 20.38
CA ILE A 509 -0.16 -7.98 19.76
C ILE A 509 0.74 -6.79 19.44
N THR A 510 1.94 -6.79 20.03
CA THR A 510 2.96 -5.77 19.83
C THR A 510 4.20 -6.41 19.19
N ALA A 511 4.67 -5.89 18.07
CA ALA A 511 5.99 -6.25 17.52
C ALA A 511 6.95 -5.11 17.80
N GLN A 512 8.05 -5.40 18.52
CA GLN A 512 9.15 -4.47 18.73
C GLN A 512 10.22 -4.72 17.66
N TYR A 513 10.45 -3.73 16.79
CA TYR A 513 11.45 -3.77 15.72
C TYR A 513 12.74 -3.06 16.11
N ALA A 514 12.71 -2.32 17.20
CA ALA A 514 13.86 -1.69 17.83
C ALA A 514 13.71 -1.78 19.35
N PRO A 515 14.80 -1.62 20.11
CA PRO A 515 14.76 -1.60 21.58
C PRO A 515 13.94 -0.40 22.10
N VAL A 516 12.69 -0.65 22.43
CA VAL A 516 11.75 0.34 23.01
C VAL A 516 11.06 -0.23 24.23
N ILE A 517 10.60 0.64 25.10
CA ILE A 517 9.76 0.24 26.24
C ILE A 517 8.31 0.23 25.79
N SER A 518 7.65 -0.92 25.85
CA SER A 518 6.22 -1.03 25.59
C SER A 518 5.41 -0.99 26.87
N ASP A 519 4.34 -0.18 26.89
CA ASP A 519 3.44 -0.07 28.03
C ASP A 519 2.42 -1.21 28.04
N ALA A 520 2.25 -1.83 29.21
CA ALA A 520 1.28 -2.90 29.38
C ALA A 520 -0.15 -2.40 29.11
N PRO A 521 -0.89 -3.01 28.17
CA PRO A 521 -2.23 -2.58 27.80
C PRO A 521 -3.20 -2.81 28.96
N ALA A 522 -3.87 -1.75 29.42
CA ALA A 522 -4.64 -1.75 30.67
C ALA A 522 -5.80 -2.77 30.68
N HIS A 523 -6.41 -3.05 29.54
CA HIS A 523 -7.64 -3.84 29.43
C HIS A 523 -7.44 -5.22 28.75
N ALA A 524 -6.21 -5.57 28.35
CA ALA A 524 -5.96 -6.85 27.72
C ALA A 524 -5.94 -7.99 28.75
N SER A 525 -6.58 -9.11 28.44
CA SER A 525 -6.38 -10.39 29.12
C SER A 525 -5.14 -11.12 28.59
N THR A 526 -4.84 -10.89 27.32
CA THR A 526 -3.68 -11.49 26.64
C THR A 526 -2.87 -10.41 25.93
N TRP A 527 -1.55 -10.39 26.21
CA TRP A 527 -0.59 -9.55 25.51
C TRP A 527 0.50 -10.42 24.88
N ILE A 528 0.67 -10.32 23.59
CA ILE A 528 1.67 -11.05 22.83
C ILE A 528 2.70 -10.04 22.33
N VAL A 529 3.97 -10.27 22.65
CA VAL A 529 5.07 -9.39 22.23
C VAL A 529 6.03 -10.18 21.35
N VAL A 530 6.17 -9.73 20.13
CA VAL A 530 7.10 -10.30 19.14
C VAL A 530 8.43 -9.56 19.25
N ASN A 531 9.52 -10.29 19.46
CA ASN A 531 10.86 -9.75 19.44
C ASN A 531 11.41 -9.76 18.00
N ALA A 532 11.27 -8.64 17.29
CA ALA A 532 11.78 -8.46 15.94
C ALA A 532 13.16 -7.77 15.88
N HIS A 533 13.87 -7.75 17.01
CA HIS A 533 15.25 -7.26 17.16
C HIS A 533 16.10 -8.25 17.98
N GLU A 534 17.29 -7.88 18.42
CA GLU A 534 18.25 -8.77 19.09
C GLU A 534 18.42 -8.49 20.61
N GLN A 535 17.72 -7.46 21.13
CA GLN A 535 17.81 -7.06 22.52
C GLN A 535 16.70 -7.71 23.37
N GLU A 536 16.81 -7.62 24.71
CA GLU A 536 15.74 -8.00 25.62
C GLU A 536 14.48 -7.16 25.40
N ILE A 537 13.33 -7.76 25.64
CA ILE A 537 12.05 -7.07 25.61
C ILE A 537 11.85 -6.32 26.94
N LEU A 538 11.65 -5.00 26.85
CA LEU A 538 11.40 -4.15 28.00
C LEU A 538 9.92 -3.75 28.04
N LEU A 539 9.25 -4.11 29.13
CA LEU A 539 7.83 -3.83 29.37
C LEU A 539 7.66 -2.95 30.61
N ARG A 540 6.72 -2.03 30.56
CA ARG A 540 6.39 -1.14 31.68
C ARG A 540 4.93 -1.32 32.10
N SER A 541 4.70 -1.53 33.37
CA SER A 541 3.37 -1.52 33.96
C SER A 541 3.24 -0.39 35.00
N ALA A 542 2.14 0.37 34.91
CA ALA A 542 1.88 1.47 35.84
C ALA A 542 1.47 1.02 37.23
N ALA A 543 1.07 -0.26 37.41
CA ALA A 543 0.71 -0.88 38.67
C ALA A 543 1.08 -2.37 38.64
N PRO A 544 1.30 -3.01 39.77
CA PRO A 544 1.57 -4.45 39.85
C PRO A 544 0.48 -5.27 39.16
N ARG A 545 0.91 -6.11 38.18
CA ARG A 545 -0.01 -6.90 37.37
C ARG A 545 0.50 -8.34 37.23
N PRO A 546 -0.07 -9.30 37.96
CA PRO A 546 0.32 -10.71 37.85
C PRO A 546 -0.02 -11.29 36.48
N ALA A 547 0.93 -11.97 35.85
CA ALA A 547 0.76 -12.63 34.60
C ALA A 547 1.43 -14.01 34.60
N ARG A 548 0.82 -14.96 33.88
CA ARG A 548 1.50 -16.15 33.41
C ARG A 548 2.17 -15.81 32.10
N TYR A 549 3.40 -16.26 31.91
CA TYR A 549 4.12 -16.04 30.68
C TYR A 549 4.62 -17.33 30.03
N SER A 550 4.77 -17.31 28.73
CA SER A 550 5.52 -18.29 27.96
C SER A 550 6.36 -17.59 26.88
N ILE A 551 7.57 -18.09 26.67
CA ILE A 551 8.51 -17.60 25.66
C ILE A 551 8.81 -18.73 24.69
N VAL A 552 8.67 -18.46 23.40
CA VAL A 552 9.06 -19.38 22.33
C VAL A 552 10.11 -18.72 21.43
N ASP A 553 11.01 -19.51 20.85
CA ASP A 553 11.97 -19.04 19.84
C ASP A 553 11.33 -18.90 18.46
N CYS A 554 12.12 -18.50 17.46
CA CYS A 554 11.65 -18.29 16.09
C CYS A 554 11.16 -19.58 15.40
N THR A 555 11.54 -20.75 15.88
CA THR A 555 11.09 -22.06 15.36
C THR A 555 9.83 -22.58 16.07
N GLY A 556 9.39 -21.89 17.13
CA GLY A 556 8.23 -22.26 17.94
C GLY A 556 8.56 -23.19 19.12
N THR A 557 9.84 -23.37 19.45
CA THR A 557 10.27 -24.14 20.61
C THR A 557 10.11 -23.31 21.86
N THR A 558 9.45 -23.84 22.90
CA THR A 558 9.35 -23.17 24.20
C THR A 558 10.73 -23.13 24.87
N VAL A 559 11.18 -21.93 25.24
CA VAL A 559 12.48 -21.71 25.89
C VAL A 559 12.35 -21.36 27.37
N ASP A 560 11.21 -20.74 27.75
CA ASP A 560 10.92 -20.42 29.14
C ASP A 560 9.40 -20.25 29.38
N GLU A 561 8.93 -20.53 30.56
CA GLU A 561 7.56 -20.29 31.01
C GLU A 561 7.47 -20.14 32.52
N GLY A 562 6.50 -19.38 33.01
CA GLY A 562 6.34 -19.16 34.45
C GLY A 562 5.26 -18.17 34.79
N GLU A 563 5.38 -17.64 36.01
CA GLU A 563 4.55 -16.55 36.52
C GLU A 563 5.44 -15.37 36.91
N GLN A 564 5.02 -14.18 36.54
CA GLN A 564 5.73 -12.93 36.83
C GLN A 564 4.73 -11.84 37.20
N VAL A 565 5.09 -10.98 38.11
CA VAL A 565 4.36 -9.74 38.37
C VAL A 565 5.07 -8.62 37.59
N LEU A 566 4.38 -8.02 36.63
CA LEU A 566 4.85 -6.82 35.99
C LEU A 566 4.61 -5.65 36.95
N ASP A 567 5.71 -5.01 37.37
CA ASP A 567 5.66 -3.83 38.26
C ASP A 567 6.78 -2.88 37.87
N GLY A 568 6.42 -1.64 37.48
CA GLY A 568 7.37 -0.72 36.89
C GLY A 568 7.95 -1.28 35.61
N LEU A 569 9.28 -1.28 35.47
CA LEU A 569 10.01 -1.80 34.33
C LEU A 569 10.40 -3.27 34.56
N THR A 570 10.01 -4.14 33.63
CA THR A 570 10.30 -5.57 33.66
C THR A 570 10.97 -5.98 32.34
N ALA A 571 12.08 -6.72 32.41
CA ALA A 571 12.79 -7.27 31.26
C ALA A 571 12.47 -8.76 31.06
N PHE A 572 12.38 -9.18 29.80
CA PHE A 572 12.24 -10.58 29.40
C PHE A 572 13.29 -10.94 28.35
N ALA A 573 14.04 -12.02 28.61
CA ALA A 573 15.04 -12.57 27.70
C ALA A 573 14.36 -13.38 26.58
N VAL A 574 13.68 -12.69 25.67
CA VAL A 574 13.05 -13.31 24.50
C VAL A 574 14.10 -13.43 23.39
N PRO A 575 14.35 -14.62 22.82
CA PRO A 575 15.29 -14.74 21.71
C PRO A 575 14.90 -13.86 20.52
N ALA A 576 15.89 -13.47 19.70
CA ALA A 576 15.63 -12.79 18.45
C ALA A 576 14.68 -13.63 17.58
N GLY A 577 13.68 -13.01 17.02
CA GLY A 577 12.64 -13.72 16.26
C GLY A 577 11.65 -14.50 17.11
N GLY A 578 11.73 -14.44 18.44
CA GLY A 578 10.84 -15.15 19.35
C GLY A 578 9.60 -14.37 19.75
N VAL A 579 8.77 -15.00 20.57
CA VAL A 579 7.49 -14.46 21.06
C VAL A 579 7.38 -14.64 22.56
N LEU A 580 7.02 -13.56 23.26
CA LEU A 580 6.55 -13.56 24.63
C LEU A 580 5.02 -13.49 24.65
N ARG A 581 4.37 -14.44 25.29
CA ARG A 581 2.92 -14.40 25.57
C ARG A 581 2.69 -14.16 27.05
N LEU A 582 1.91 -13.16 27.37
CA LEU A 582 1.47 -12.82 28.73
C LEU A 582 -0.04 -13.03 28.82
N THR A 583 -0.48 -13.79 29.83
CA THR A 583 -1.90 -13.95 30.16
C THR A 583 -2.10 -13.39 31.57
N PHE A 584 -2.88 -12.33 31.65
CA PHE A 584 -3.15 -11.65 32.90
C PHE A 584 -4.28 -12.35 33.65
N ARG A 585 -4.17 -12.43 34.98
CA ARG A 585 -5.27 -12.92 35.81
C ARG A 585 -6.37 -11.86 35.88
N GLU A 586 -7.62 -12.28 35.80
CA GLU A 586 -8.75 -11.41 36.11
C GLU A 586 -8.58 -10.86 37.54
N ARG A 587 -8.91 -9.57 37.70
CA ARG A 587 -8.87 -8.90 39.03
C ARG A 587 -10.02 -9.35 39.90
#